data_054513b61b5261023fba669f4fa9128f
#
_entry.id   054513b61b5261023fba669f4fa9128f
#
_cell.length_a   1.000
_cell.length_b   1.000
_cell.length_c   1.000
_cell.angle_alpha   90.00
_cell.angle_beta   90.00
_cell.angle_gamma   90.00
#
_symmetry.space_group_name_H-M   'P 1'
#
loop_
_entity.id
_entity.type
_entity.pdbx_description
1 polymer ?
#
loop_
_entity_poly.entity_id
_entity_poly.type
_entity_poly.pdbx_seq_one_letter_code
_entity_poly.pdbx_strand_id
1 'polypeptide(L)'
;MTEIEQLNIADIEGSVSTKLSIFKEKRNIKDPALIGIRRGGVWFGQKISSHCFPGKDFGELNIAYYRDDFQRIGLHPTVEPSELPFDIEGRDVILFDDILHTGRTIRAAMNEIFDYGRPNSILLVVLLDRGGRELPITPDICGINMELSDKYHVKIE
;
A
#
# COMPACT_ATOMS: atom_id res chain seq x y z
N MET A 1 24.52 17.96 5.67
CA MET A 1 23.37 18.78 5.24
C MET A 1 22.33 17.87 4.65
N THR A 2 21.16 17.79 5.27
CA THR A 2 20.02 17.07 4.73
C THR A 2 19.32 17.99 3.74
N GLU A 3 19.38 17.66 2.47
CA GLU A 3 18.50 18.30 1.49
C GLU A 3 17.08 17.79 1.75
N ILE A 4 16.22 18.70 2.15
CA ILE A 4 14.79 18.43 2.20
C ILE A 4 14.26 18.72 0.80
N GLU A 5 14.07 17.66 0.04
CA GLU A 5 13.39 17.77 -1.23
C GLU A 5 11.89 17.87 -0.96
N GLN A 6 11.31 19.02 -1.25
CA GLN A 6 9.86 19.18 -1.18
C GLN A 6 9.22 18.61 -2.43
N LEU A 7 8.57 17.47 -2.25
CA LEU A 7 7.81 16.83 -3.31
C LEU A 7 6.39 17.39 -3.34
N ASN A 8 5.87 17.64 -4.54
CA ASN A 8 4.47 18.00 -4.69
C ASN A 8 3.62 16.73 -4.66
N ILE A 9 3.07 16.41 -3.49
CA ILE A 9 2.28 15.21 -3.27
C ILE A 9 1.03 15.18 -4.17
N ALA A 10 0.38 16.32 -4.39
CA ALA A 10 -0.79 16.38 -5.26
C ALA A 10 -0.49 15.96 -6.69
N ASP A 11 0.65 16.37 -7.24
CA ASP A 11 1.08 15.97 -8.59
C ASP A 11 1.39 14.47 -8.65
N ILE A 12 2.03 13.94 -7.61
CA ILE A 12 2.34 12.51 -7.52
C ILE A 12 1.05 11.68 -7.43
N GLU A 13 0.11 12.10 -6.60
CA GLU A 13 -1.21 11.46 -6.49
C GLU A 13 -1.96 11.49 -7.84
N GLY A 14 -1.92 12.62 -8.53
CA GLY A 14 -2.52 12.75 -9.86
C GLY A 14 -1.91 11.78 -10.87
N SER A 15 -0.60 11.60 -10.84
CA SER A 15 0.12 10.63 -11.66
C SER A 15 -0.32 9.19 -11.35
N VAL A 16 -0.44 8.84 -10.09
CA VAL A 16 -0.91 7.52 -9.66
C VAL A 16 -2.34 7.27 -10.12
N SER A 17 -3.23 8.23 -9.94
CA SER A 17 -4.63 8.13 -10.37
C SER A 17 -4.74 7.88 -11.87
N THR A 18 -3.96 8.60 -12.68
CA THR A 18 -3.92 8.41 -14.13
C THR A 18 -3.42 7.01 -14.50
N LYS A 19 -2.31 6.58 -13.90
CA LYS A 19 -1.74 5.25 -14.15
C LYS A 19 -2.71 4.13 -13.75
N LEU A 20 -3.37 4.26 -12.61
CA LEU A 20 -4.33 3.27 -12.13
C LEU A 20 -5.57 3.22 -13.03
N SER A 21 -6.07 4.36 -13.51
CA SER A 21 -7.19 4.41 -14.43
C SER A 21 -6.89 3.68 -15.74
N ILE A 22 -5.69 3.86 -16.28
CA ILE A 22 -5.24 3.14 -17.48
C ILE A 22 -5.10 1.64 -17.20
N PHE A 23 -4.52 1.30 -16.06
CA PHE A 23 -4.27 -0.09 -15.67
C PHE A 23 -5.58 -0.87 -15.47
N LYS A 24 -6.56 -0.26 -14.80
CA LYS A 24 -7.85 -0.91 -14.57
C LYS A 24 -8.59 -1.24 -15.86
N GLU A 25 -8.51 -0.37 -16.86
CA GLU A 25 -9.12 -0.60 -18.17
C GLU A 25 -8.40 -1.72 -18.93
N LYS A 26 -7.08 -1.70 -18.95
CA LYS A 26 -6.28 -2.76 -19.60
C LYS A 26 -6.52 -4.14 -19.00
N ARG A 27 -6.66 -4.21 -17.69
CA ARG A 27 -6.88 -5.45 -16.93
C ARG A 27 -8.35 -5.78 -16.76
N ASN A 28 -9.25 -4.94 -17.24
CA ASN A 28 -10.69 -5.08 -17.08
C ASN A 28 -11.10 -5.30 -15.60
N ILE A 29 -10.53 -4.51 -14.71
CA ILE A 29 -10.84 -4.55 -13.28
C ILE A 29 -12.10 -3.73 -13.01
N LYS A 30 -13.17 -4.39 -12.59
CA LYS A 30 -14.48 -3.74 -12.40
C LYS A 30 -14.88 -3.58 -10.94
N ASP A 31 -14.58 -4.58 -10.12
CA ASP A 31 -15.03 -4.62 -8.73
C ASP A 31 -13.90 -5.13 -7.82
N PRO A 32 -12.80 -4.37 -7.70
CA PRO A 32 -11.69 -4.79 -6.86
C PRO A 32 -12.00 -4.63 -5.39
N ALA A 33 -11.32 -5.42 -4.55
CA ALA A 33 -11.23 -5.19 -3.13
C ALA A 33 -10.13 -4.15 -2.89
N LEU A 34 -10.51 -2.96 -2.45
CA LEU A 34 -9.59 -1.84 -2.22
C LEU A 34 -9.13 -1.87 -0.77
N ILE A 35 -7.83 -2.01 -0.55
CA ILE A 35 -7.25 -2.21 0.78
C ILE A 35 -6.04 -1.30 0.95
N GLY A 36 -6.03 -0.55 2.05
CA GLY A 36 -4.89 0.26 2.46
C GLY A 36 -4.24 -0.27 3.73
N ILE A 37 -2.92 -0.15 3.81
CA ILE A 37 -2.16 -0.48 5.01
C ILE A 37 -2.19 0.73 5.94
N ARG A 38 -2.62 0.53 7.19
CA ARG A 38 -2.63 1.61 8.19
C ARG A 38 -1.19 2.09 8.46
N ARG A 39 -0.92 3.39 8.52
CA ARG A 39 -1.95 4.45 8.37
C ARG A 39 -1.85 5.14 7.02
N GLY A 40 -0.62 5.34 6.51
CA GLY A 40 -0.35 6.11 5.30
C GLY A 40 -0.99 5.50 4.04
N GLY A 41 -1.02 4.17 3.95
CA GLY A 41 -1.65 3.47 2.84
C GLY A 41 -3.16 3.66 2.80
N VAL A 42 -3.81 3.78 3.94
CA VAL A 42 -5.25 4.07 4.02
C VAL A 42 -5.52 5.49 3.52
N TRP A 43 -4.79 6.46 4.04
CA TRP A 43 -4.95 7.85 3.65
C TRP A 43 -4.73 8.05 2.14
N PHE A 44 -3.64 7.54 1.63
CA PHE A 44 -3.29 7.60 0.22
C PHE A 44 -4.29 6.81 -0.64
N GLY A 45 -4.57 5.57 -0.25
CA GLY A 45 -5.44 4.68 -1.02
C GLY A 45 -6.87 5.18 -1.12
N GLN A 46 -7.42 5.78 -0.06
CA GLN A 46 -8.76 6.38 -0.09
C GLN A 46 -8.84 7.52 -1.09
N LYS A 47 -7.82 8.37 -1.16
CA LYS A 47 -7.78 9.47 -2.13
C LYS A 47 -7.76 8.96 -3.57
N ILE A 48 -6.90 7.99 -3.86
CA ILE A 48 -6.79 7.42 -5.20
C ILE A 48 -8.06 6.66 -5.57
N SER A 49 -8.61 5.88 -4.65
CA SER A 49 -9.82 5.10 -4.88
C SER A 49 -11.06 5.97 -5.12
N SER A 50 -11.15 7.11 -4.48
CA SER A 50 -12.27 8.02 -4.70
C SER A 50 -12.32 8.57 -6.14
N HIS A 51 -11.18 8.66 -6.80
CA HIS A 51 -11.09 9.04 -8.21
C HIS A 51 -11.29 7.87 -9.17
N CYS A 52 -10.64 6.74 -8.89
CA CYS A 52 -10.62 5.60 -9.82
C CYS A 52 -11.79 4.65 -9.65
N PHE A 53 -12.29 4.52 -8.42
CA PHE A 53 -13.36 3.58 -8.05
C PHE A 53 -14.36 4.26 -7.10
N PRO A 54 -15.08 5.30 -7.58
CA PRO A 54 -15.98 6.06 -6.71
C PRO A 54 -17.10 5.18 -6.15
N GLY A 55 -17.43 5.37 -4.88
CA GLY A 55 -18.52 4.66 -4.20
C GLY A 55 -18.22 3.23 -3.79
N LYS A 56 -16.99 2.75 -3.95
CA LYS A 56 -16.58 1.41 -3.51
C LYS A 56 -16.13 1.42 -2.05
N ASP A 57 -16.40 0.32 -1.36
CA ASP A 57 -15.92 0.11 0.01
C ASP A 57 -14.40 0.05 0.05
N PHE A 58 -13.82 0.53 1.13
CA PHE A 58 -12.37 0.54 1.35
C PHE A 58 -12.03 -0.20 2.64
N GLY A 59 -11.13 -1.17 2.55
CA GLY A 59 -10.67 -1.94 3.69
C GLY A 59 -9.35 -1.42 4.24
N GLU A 60 -9.15 -1.67 5.53
CA GLU A 60 -7.95 -1.26 6.24
C GLU A 60 -7.26 -2.47 6.86
N LEU A 61 -5.98 -2.64 6.55
CA LEU A 61 -5.14 -3.65 7.19
C LEU A 61 -4.35 -3.04 8.34
N ASN A 62 -4.40 -3.72 9.46
CA ASN A 62 -3.47 -3.48 10.55
C ASN A 62 -2.50 -4.66 10.64
N ILE A 63 -1.25 -4.44 10.24
CA ILE A 63 -0.23 -5.47 10.13
C ILE A 63 0.80 -5.43 11.26
N ALA A 64 0.49 -4.76 12.36
CA ALA A 64 1.44 -4.59 13.47
C ALA A 64 1.96 -5.93 14.02
N TYR A 65 1.13 -6.98 13.98
CA TYR A 65 1.51 -8.32 14.39
C TYR A 65 2.56 -8.99 13.50
N TYR A 66 2.64 -8.58 12.24
CA TYR A 66 3.45 -9.24 11.22
C TYR A 66 4.73 -8.49 10.90
N ARG A 67 5.01 -7.39 11.60
CA ARG A 67 6.26 -6.65 11.41
C ARG A 67 7.41 -7.41 12.05
N ASP A 68 8.52 -7.51 11.34
CA ASP A 68 9.71 -8.24 11.80
C ASP A 68 10.30 -7.67 13.09
N ASP A 69 10.13 -6.38 13.33
CA ASP A 69 10.58 -5.70 14.55
C ASP A 69 9.67 -5.96 15.77
N PHE A 70 8.47 -6.47 15.55
CA PHE A 70 7.51 -6.78 16.60
C PHE A 70 8.09 -7.78 17.61
N GLN A 71 8.80 -8.80 17.15
CA GLN A 71 9.42 -9.82 17.99
C GLN A 71 10.56 -9.27 18.84
N ARG A 72 11.19 -8.18 18.45
CA ARG A 72 12.30 -7.56 19.16
C ARG A 72 11.86 -6.75 20.37
N ILE A 73 10.62 -6.28 20.36
CA ILE A 73 10.12 -5.39 21.42
C ILE A 73 9.59 -6.18 22.62
N GLY A 74 9.22 -7.46 22.42
CA GLY A 74 8.72 -8.33 23.50
C GLY A 74 7.43 -7.86 24.16
N LEU A 75 6.79 -6.84 23.61
CA LEU A 75 5.54 -6.28 24.09
C LEU A 75 4.41 -6.70 23.15
N HIS A 76 3.27 -7.01 23.74
CA HIS A 76 2.04 -7.17 22.98
C HIS A 76 1.33 -5.81 22.94
N PRO A 77 1.59 -4.96 21.93
CA PRO A 77 0.83 -3.74 21.81
C PRO A 77 -0.64 -4.09 21.58
N THR A 78 -1.52 -3.24 22.09
CA THR A 78 -2.94 -3.36 21.75
C THR A 78 -3.06 -3.14 20.24
N VAL A 79 -3.29 -4.22 19.50
CA VAL A 79 -3.42 -4.18 18.06
C VAL A 79 -4.89 -4.13 17.70
N GLU A 80 -5.29 -3.06 17.06
CA GLU A 80 -6.62 -2.97 16.49
C GLU A 80 -6.73 -3.95 15.32
N PRO A 81 -7.85 -4.69 15.19
CA PRO A 81 -8.01 -5.62 14.09
C PRO A 81 -8.11 -4.89 12.76
N SER A 82 -7.79 -5.60 11.69
CA SER A 82 -8.06 -5.14 10.34
C SER A 82 -9.57 -5.05 10.09
N GLU A 83 -9.96 -4.13 9.23
CA GLU A 83 -11.36 -3.91 8.87
C GLU A 83 -11.54 -4.10 7.36
N LEU A 84 -12.03 -5.27 6.97
CA LEU A 84 -12.31 -5.58 5.57
C LEU A 84 -13.82 -5.77 5.39
N PRO A 85 -14.54 -4.77 4.85
CA PRO A 85 -16.01 -4.81 4.75
C PRO A 85 -16.51 -5.61 3.55
N PHE A 86 -15.70 -6.48 3.00
CA PHE A 86 -16.00 -7.26 1.79
C PHE A 86 -15.30 -8.62 1.84
N ASP A 87 -15.71 -9.50 0.95
CA ASP A 87 -15.07 -10.80 0.77
C ASP A 87 -13.87 -10.68 -0.15
N ILE A 88 -12.82 -11.43 0.15
CA ILE A 88 -11.56 -11.46 -0.62
C ILE A 88 -11.60 -12.57 -1.67
N GLU A 89 -12.32 -13.64 -1.42
CA GLU A 89 -12.30 -14.84 -2.25
C GLU A 89 -12.61 -14.55 -3.71
N GLY A 90 -11.66 -14.90 -4.60
CA GLY A 90 -11.83 -14.78 -6.04
C GLY A 90 -11.82 -13.34 -6.58
N ARG A 91 -11.48 -12.36 -5.76
CA ARG A 91 -11.47 -10.95 -6.18
C ARG A 91 -10.07 -10.46 -6.48
N ASP A 92 -9.98 -9.49 -7.37
CA ASP A 92 -8.75 -8.72 -7.54
C ASP A 92 -8.63 -7.75 -6.37
N VAL A 93 -7.47 -7.75 -5.73
CA VAL A 93 -7.15 -6.85 -4.62
C VAL A 93 -6.24 -5.75 -5.14
N ILE A 94 -6.56 -4.51 -4.81
CA ILE A 94 -5.64 -3.38 -4.98
C ILE A 94 -5.16 -2.97 -3.61
N LEU A 95 -3.88 -3.19 -3.35
CA LEU A 95 -3.23 -2.91 -2.08
C LEU A 95 -2.44 -1.61 -2.17
N PHE A 96 -2.76 -0.69 -1.26
CA PHE A 96 -2.13 0.63 -1.20
C PHE A 96 -1.19 0.74 -0.01
N ASP A 97 0.00 1.28 -0.26
CA ASP A 97 0.90 1.74 0.79
C ASP A 97 1.51 3.08 0.38
N ASP A 98 1.96 3.87 1.34
CA ASP A 98 2.54 5.18 1.07
C ASP A 98 4.00 5.06 0.59
N ILE A 99 4.82 4.33 1.33
CA ILE A 99 6.26 4.21 1.06
C ILE A 99 6.66 2.74 1.00
N LEU A 100 7.28 2.36 -0.12
CA LEU A 100 7.85 1.03 -0.31
C LEU A 100 9.36 1.09 -0.09
N HIS A 101 9.85 0.27 0.82
CA HIS A 101 11.27 0.17 1.16
C HIS A 101 11.77 -1.26 0.98
N THR A 102 11.85 -2.03 2.05
CA THR A 102 12.39 -3.41 2.03
C THR A 102 11.47 -4.43 1.38
N GLY A 103 10.17 -4.19 1.38
CA GLY A 103 9.13 -5.13 0.97
C GLY A 103 8.54 -5.93 2.13
N ARG A 104 9.07 -5.80 3.35
CA ARG A 104 8.62 -6.60 4.50
C ARG A 104 7.21 -6.24 4.95
N THR A 105 6.84 -4.97 4.91
CA THR A 105 5.47 -4.52 5.19
C THR A 105 4.47 -5.13 4.21
N ILE A 106 4.81 -5.13 2.94
CA ILE A 106 3.95 -5.70 1.88
C ILE A 106 3.81 -7.22 2.02
N ARG A 107 4.90 -7.91 2.33
CA ARG A 107 4.83 -9.35 2.61
C ARG A 107 3.86 -9.64 3.76
N ALA A 108 3.96 -8.90 4.85
CA ALA A 108 3.07 -9.04 6.00
C ALA A 108 1.60 -8.77 5.61
N ALA A 109 1.37 -7.74 4.81
CA ALA A 109 0.04 -7.41 4.31
C ALA A 109 -0.54 -8.52 3.44
N MET A 110 0.26 -9.10 2.55
CA MET A 110 -0.18 -10.23 1.72
C MET A 110 -0.52 -11.45 2.57
N ASN A 111 0.29 -11.76 3.58
CA ASN A 111 -0.02 -12.86 4.50
C ASN A 111 -1.39 -12.68 5.16
N GLU A 112 -1.69 -11.47 5.63
CA GLU A 112 -2.97 -11.18 6.25
C GLU A 112 -4.13 -11.26 5.26
N ILE A 113 -3.96 -10.77 4.05
CA ILE A 113 -4.98 -10.88 3.01
C ILE A 113 -5.34 -12.34 2.75
N PHE A 114 -4.34 -13.22 2.65
CA PHE A 114 -4.56 -14.64 2.45
C PHE A 114 -5.25 -15.34 3.63
N ASP A 115 -5.19 -14.76 4.83
CA ASP A 115 -5.97 -15.27 5.98
C ASP A 115 -7.47 -15.00 5.82
N TYR A 116 -7.86 -14.02 5.03
CA TYR A 116 -9.26 -13.66 4.77
C TYR A 116 -9.87 -14.41 3.56
N GLY A 117 -9.04 -15.00 2.71
CA GLY A 117 -9.49 -15.71 1.54
C GLY A 117 -8.39 -15.78 0.47
N ARG A 118 -8.72 -16.40 -0.66
CA ARG A 118 -7.81 -16.50 -1.79
C ARG A 118 -8.15 -15.44 -2.83
N PRO A 119 -7.38 -14.36 -2.93
CA PRO A 119 -7.60 -13.37 -3.98
C PRO A 119 -7.26 -13.95 -5.35
N ASN A 120 -7.90 -13.41 -6.38
CA ASN A 120 -7.56 -13.72 -7.77
C ASN A 120 -6.20 -13.11 -8.15
N SER A 121 -5.96 -11.89 -7.71
CA SER A 121 -4.68 -11.19 -7.85
C SER A 121 -4.53 -10.15 -6.75
N ILE A 122 -3.28 -9.74 -6.50
CA ILE A 122 -2.97 -8.60 -5.64
C ILE A 122 -2.11 -7.63 -6.45
N LEU A 123 -2.62 -6.43 -6.65
CA LEU A 123 -1.92 -5.34 -7.31
C LEU A 123 -1.40 -4.37 -6.25
N LEU A 124 -0.15 -3.97 -6.36
CA LEU A 124 0.48 -3.07 -5.41
C LEU A 124 0.58 -1.66 -6.00
N VAL A 125 0.01 -0.70 -5.29
CA VAL A 125 0.05 0.72 -5.64
C VAL A 125 0.72 1.48 -4.51
N VAL A 126 1.81 2.19 -4.80
CA VAL A 126 2.55 2.96 -3.80
C VAL A 126 2.75 4.40 -4.27
N LEU A 127 2.81 5.30 -3.30
CA LEU A 127 3.09 6.71 -3.58
C LEU A 127 4.57 6.91 -3.90
N LEU A 128 5.44 6.35 -3.07
CA LEU A 128 6.89 6.50 -3.16
C LEU A 128 7.57 5.14 -3.03
N ASP A 129 8.45 4.84 -3.97
CA ASP A 129 9.39 3.72 -3.87
C ASP A 129 10.78 4.28 -3.60
N ARG A 130 11.31 4.03 -2.40
CA ARG A 130 12.62 4.52 -1.98
C ARG A 130 13.78 3.56 -2.26
N GLY A 131 13.50 2.41 -2.86
CA GLY A 131 14.50 1.36 -3.06
C GLY A 131 14.87 0.63 -1.77
N GLY A 132 16.00 -0.05 -1.75
CA GLY A 132 16.48 -0.77 -0.57
C GLY A 132 15.75 -2.08 -0.31
N ARG A 133 15.32 -2.76 -1.36
CA ARG A 133 14.59 -4.01 -1.28
C ARG A 133 15.40 -5.11 -0.60
N GLU A 134 14.75 -5.87 0.29
CA GLU A 134 15.26 -7.10 0.88
C GLU A 134 14.45 -8.33 0.43
N LEU A 135 13.26 -8.12 -0.09
CA LEU A 135 12.37 -9.13 -0.63
C LEU A 135 12.03 -8.83 -2.09
N PRO A 136 11.70 -9.83 -2.91
CA PRO A 136 11.41 -9.64 -4.33
C PRO A 136 10.00 -9.09 -4.56
N ILE A 137 9.78 -7.86 -4.13
CA ILE A 137 8.50 -7.16 -4.23
C ILE A 137 8.69 -5.91 -5.09
N THR A 138 7.82 -5.77 -6.07
CA THR A 138 7.81 -4.65 -7.01
C THR A 138 6.40 -4.08 -7.09
N PRO A 139 6.23 -2.75 -7.07
CA PRO A 139 4.91 -2.16 -7.24
C PRO A 139 4.44 -2.27 -8.70
N ASP A 140 3.15 -2.47 -8.90
CA ASP A 140 2.53 -2.39 -10.23
C ASP A 140 2.40 -0.94 -10.67
N ILE A 141 2.11 -0.07 -9.71
CA ILE A 141 2.00 1.38 -9.94
C ILE A 141 2.77 2.10 -8.84
N CYS A 142 3.61 3.04 -9.24
CA CYS A 142 4.42 3.85 -8.34
C CYS A 142 4.30 5.32 -8.73
N GLY A 143 4.10 6.20 -7.76
CA GLY A 143 4.04 7.63 -7.99
C GLY A 143 5.40 8.22 -8.32
N ILE A 144 6.39 7.95 -7.48
CA ILE A 144 7.76 8.43 -7.68
C ILE A 144 8.77 7.40 -7.17
N ASN A 145 9.85 7.25 -7.90
CA ASN A 145 11.02 6.46 -7.50
C ASN A 145 12.13 7.37 -7.01
N MET A 146 12.58 7.16 -5.77
CA MET A 146 13.72 7.88 -5.19
C MET A 146 14.57 6.89 -4.42
N GLU A 147 15.71 6.51 -4.94
CA GLU A 147 16.65 5.70 -4.18
C GLU A 147 17.26 6.52 -3.04
N LEU A 148 16.96 6.14 -1.81
CA LEU A 148 17.47 6.78 -0.61
C LEU A 148 18.29 5.78 0.19
N SER A 149 19.43 6.25 0.72
CA SER A 149 20.22 5.45 1.64
C SER A 149 19.49 5.30 2.98
N ASP A 150 19.88 4.31 3.78
CA ASP A 150 19.27 4.04 5.09
C ASP A 150 19.40 5.21 6.08
N LYS A 151 20.24 6.20 5.74
CA LYS A 151 20.41 7.42 6.55
C LYS A 151 19.23 8.37 6.47
N TYR A 152 18.37 8.24 5.45
CA TYR A 152 17.25 9.14 5.23
C TYR A 152 15.96 8.51 5.74
N HIS A 153 15.20 9.30 6.45
CA HIS A 153 13.83 8.95 6.83
C HIS A 153 12.86 9.76 5.97
N VAL A 154 11.90 9.08 5.39
CA VAL A 154 10.83 9.73 4.64
C VAL A 154 9.62 9.85 5.53
N LYS A 155 9.09 11.06 5.62
CA LYS A 155 7.86 11.34 6.33
C LYS A 155 6.92 12.07 5.39
N ILE A 156 5.72 11.58 5.29
CA ILE A 156 4.65 12.22 4.53
C ILE A 156 3.75 12.95 5.51
N GLU A 157 3.63 14.25 5.32
CA GLU A 157 2.80 15.14 6.15
C GLU A 157 1.58 15.63 5.38
#